data_08b479efe8a55046687f6650de84da5b
#
_entry.id   08b479efe8a55046687f6650de84da5b
#
_cell.length_a   1.000
_cell.length_b   1.000
_cell.length_c   1.000
_cell.angle_alpha   90.00
_cell.angle_beta   90.00
_cell.angle_gamma   90.00
#
_symmetry.space_group_name_H-M   'P 1'
#
loop_
_entity.id
_entity.type
_entity.pdbx_description
1 polymer ?
#
loop_
_entity_poly.entity_id
_entity_poly.type
_entity_poly.pdbx_seq_one_letter_code
_entity_poly.pdbx_strand_id
1 'polypeptide(L)'
;MFGLFGTKPAANEEVSNPASASSNTCPTIMAHCVHSTDEEIQMIKDQGVYIAHCPESNTDIASGIAPIRRYLDMGLHVGLGTDVAGGFSLSMFRAIADAIQVSKLRWRLMDQTQAPVTLEEAFYMATIGGGSFFGKVGSFEKGYEFDAMILDDSNIRHPQEISTRDRLERLVYLSDDRNLVGKYVQGRKVI
;
A
#
# COMPACT_ATOMS: atom_id res chain seq x y z
N MET A 1 15.52 -16.11 5.08
CA MET A 1 14.35 -16.11 4.18
C MET A 1 13.12 -15.84 5.03
N PHE A 2 12.56 -14.64 4.95
CA PHE A 2 11.45 -14.22 5.82
C PHE A 2 10.20 -14.03 4.94
N GLY A 3 9.23 -14.92 5.10
CA GLY A 3 7.90 -14.76 4.54
C GLY A 3 7.09 -13.87 5.48
N LEU A 4 6.79 -12.64 5.08
CA LEU A 4 5.87 -11.76 5.79
C LEU A 4 4.47 -11.98 5.21
N PHE A 5 3.63 -12.64 6.00
CA PHE A 5 2.22 -12.80 5.68
C PHE A 5 1.47 -11.54 6.13
N GLY A 6 0.96 -10.78 5.16
CA GLY A 6 -0.06 -9.79 5.46
C GLY A 6 -1.34 -10.53 5.88
N THR A 7 -1.73 -10.45 7.15
CA THR A 7 -3.02 -10.93 7.59
C THR A 7 -4.11 -10.00 7.08
N LYS A 8 -4.99 -10.53 6.22
CA LYS A 8 -6.21 -9.86 5.79
C LYS A 8 -7.03 -9.50 7.03
N PRO A 9 -7.55 -8.27 7.17
CA PRO A 9 -8.62 -8.03 8.12
C PRO A 9 -9.78 -8.98 7.81
N ALA A 10 -10.37 -9.59 8.84
CA ALA A 10 -11.34 -10.68 8.72
C ALA A 10 -12.60 -10.21 7.98
N ALA A 11 -12.66 -10.49 6.69
CA ALA A 11 -13.88 -10.57 5.92
C ALA A 11 -13.73 -11.75 4.97
N ASN A 12 -14.55 -12.80 5.18
CA ASN A 12 -14.64 -13.96 4.30
C ASN A 12 -15.32 -13.55 2.98
N GLU A 13 -14.53 -13.12 2.00
CA GLU A 13 -14.96 -13.10 0.60
C GLU A 13 -13.76 -13.50 -0.25
N GLU A 14 -13.97 -14.46 -1.14
CA GLU A 14 -13.02 -14.81 -2.18
C GLU A 14 -12.72 -13.55 -2.99
N VAL A 15 -11.45 -13.18 -3.06
CA VAL A 15 -11.01 -12.10 -3.96
C VAL A 15 -11.23 -12.59 -5.39
N SER A 16 -12.41 -12.28 -5.93
CA SER A 16 -12.69 -12.48 -7.34
C SER A 16 -11.74 -11.57 -8.13
N ASN A 17 -10.97 -12.18 -9.04
CA ASN A 17 -10.12 -11.43 -9.96
C ASN A 17 -11.02 -10.47 -10.77
N PRO A 18 -10.89 -9.14 -10.65
CA PRO A 18 -11.73 -8.20 -11.39
C PRO A 18 -11.59 -8.33 -12.92
N ALA A 19 -10.52 -8.95 -13.40
CA ALA A 19 -10.35 -9.27 -14.82
C ALA A 19 -11.30 -10.37 -15.34
N SER A 20 -12.06 -11.05 -14.46
CA SER A 20 -13.04 -12.09 -14.84
C SER A 20 -14.48 -11.59 -14.89
N ALA A 21 -14.77 -10.35 -14.49
CA ALA A 21 -16.09 -9.77 -14.65
C ALA A 21 -16.33 -9.45 -16.14
N SER A 22 -17.29 -10.12 -16.77
CA SER A 22 -17.70 -9.94 -18.16
C SER A 22 -18.49 -8.64 -18.35
N SER A 23 -17.92 -7.52 -18.00
CA SER A 23 -18.43 -6.20 -18.37
C SER A 23 -17.40 -5.50 -19.25
N ASN A 24 -17.85 -4.80 -20.28
CA ASN A 24 -17.05 -4.01 -21.21
C ASN A 24 -16.37 -2.79 -20.53
N THR A 25 -16.03 -2.88 -19.23
CA THR A 25 -15.40 -1.81 -18.48
C THR A 25 -13.89 -1.99 -18.52
N CYS A 26 -13.20 -0.96 -18.96
CA CYS A 26 -11.73 -0.92 -18.92
C CYS A 26 -11.30 -0.82 -17.45
N PRO A 27 -10.37 -1.67 -16.97
CA PRO A 27 -9.80 -1.52 -15.63
C PRO A 27 -9.24 -0.11 -15.45
N THR A 28 -9.62 0.56 -14.37
CA THR A 28 -9.31 1.97 -14.15
C THR A 28 -8.62 2.18 -12.82
N ILE A 29 -7.59 3.03 -12.81
CA ILE A 29 -6.96 3.52 -11.58
C ILE A 29 -7.19 5.04 -11.51
N MET A 30 -7.65 5.52 -10.36
CA MET A 30 -7.73 6.94 -10.04
C MET A 30 -6.69 7.29 -8.98
N ALA A 31 -5.83 8.26 -9.27
CA ALA A 31 -4.85 8.74 -8.30
C ALA A 31 -5.48 9.73 -7.31
N HIS A 32 -4.88 9.83 -6.12
CA HIS A 32 -5.15 10.80 -5.06
C HIS A 32 -6.51 10.66 -4.38
N CYS A 33 -7.63 10.92 -5.04
CA CYS A 33 -9.00 10.87 -4.50
C CYS A 33 -9.14 11.58 -3.13
N VAL A 34 -8.54 12.78 -3.00
CA VAL A 34 -8.49 13.53 -1.72
C VAL A 34 -9.84 14.15 -1.37
N HIS A 35 -10.57 14.62 -2.39
CA HIS A 35 -11.78 15.43 -2.26
C HIS A 35 -13.04 14.75 -2.83
N SER A 36 -13.01 13.43 -2.99
CA SER A 36 -14.17 12.70 -3.51
C SER A 36 -15.39 12.83 -2.59
N THR A 37 -16.54 13.12 -3.19
CA THR A 37 -17.83 13.15 -2.49
C THR A 37 -18.30 11.74 -2.15
N ASP A 38 -19.35 11.64 -1.34
CA ASP A 38 -19.92 10.34 -0.96
C ASP A 38 -20.47 9.58 -2.17
N GLU A 39 -21.07 10.29 -3.11
CA GLU A 39 -21.58 9.73 -4.36
C GLU A 39 -20.45 9.23 -5.25
N GLU A 40 -19.35 9.99 -5.37
CA GLU A 40 -18.17 9.58 -6.15
C GLU A 40 -17.49 8.36 -5.54
N ILE A 41 -17.35 8.30 -4.21
CA ILE A 41 -16.79 7.14 -3.50
C ILE A 41 -17.63 5.89 -3.76
N GLN A 42 -18.98 6.03 -3.72
CA GLN A 42 -19.85 4.91 -4.04
C GLN A 42 -19.72 4.47 -5.51
N MET A 43 -19.62 5.39 -6.45
CA MET A 43 -19.38 5.09 -7.86
C MET A 43 -18.03 4.37 -8.08
N ILE A 44 -16.96 4.84 -7.42
CA ILE A 44 -15.63 4.21 -7.46
C ILE A 44 -15.74 2.75 -7.00
N LYS A 45 -16.45 2.51 -5.89
CA LYS A 45 -16.67 1.17 -5.36
C LYS A 45 -17.47 0.29 -6.32
N ASP A 46 -18.61 0.77 -6.81
CA ASP A 46 -19.55 0.01 -7.64
C ASP A 46 -18.94 -0.36 -9.00
N GLN A 47 -18.05 0.48 -9.51
CA GLN A 47 -17.34 0.24 -10.77
C GLN A 47 -16.01 -0.54 -10.58
N GLY A 48 -15.65 -0.91 -9.36
CA GLY A 48 -14.41 -1.62 -9.08
C GLY A 48 -13.15 -0.82 -9.46
N VAL A 49 -13.21 0.51 -9.42
CA VAL A 49 -12.09 1.40 -9.73
C VAL A 49 -11.06 1.31 -8.59
N TYR A 50 -9.79 1.21 -8.95
CA TYR A 50 -8.68 1.24 -8.01
C TYR A 50 -8.28 2.66 -7.67
N ILE A 51 -7.92 2.89 -6.41
CA ILE A 51 -7.39 4.17 -5.94
C ILE A 51 -5.87 4.03 -5.73
N ALA A 52 -5.08 4.89 -6.38
CA ALA A 52 -3.67 5.06 -6.07
C ALA A 52 -3.51 6.17 -5.03
N HIS A 53 -3.26 5.81 -3.77
CA HIS A 53 -2.98 6.75 -2.71
C HIS A 53 -1.53 7.23 -2.78
N CYS A 54 -1.33 8.54 -2.98
CA CYS A 54 -0.03 9.17 -3.15
C CYS A 54 0.21 10.20 -2.02
N PRO A 55 0.51 9.75 -0.78
CA PRO A 55 0.53 10.64 0.39
C PRO A 55 1.61 11.71 0.31
N GLU A 56 2.81 11.37 -0.18
CA GLU A 56 3.93 12.30 -0.33
C GLU A 56 3.59 13.43 -1.29
N SER A 57 3.15 13.09 -2.51
CA SER A 57 2.72 14.05 -3.51
C SER A 57 1.59 14.96 -3.00
N ASN A 58 0.55 14.37 -2.38
CA ASN A 58 -0.55 15.17 -1.82
C ASN A 58 -0.08 16.20 -0.80
N THR A 59 0.96 15.85 -0.04
CA THR A 59 1.57 16.75 0.96
C THR A 59 2.42 17.83 0.29
N ASP A 60 3.27 17.45 -0.66
CA ASP A 60 4.21 18.36 -1.34
C ASP A 60 3.49 19.47 -2.12
N ILE A 61 2.39 19.10 -2.81
CA ILE A 61 1.61 20.08 -3.56
C ILE A 61 0.43 20.68 -2.77
N ALA A 62 0.35 20.38 -1.47
CA ALA A 62 -0.68 20.89 -0.57
C ALA A 62 -2.13 20.58 -1.00
N SER A 63 -2.37 19.44 -1.65
CA SER A 63 -3.71 19.04 -2.10
C SER A 63 -4.57 18.42 -0.99
N GLY A 64 -4.01 18.15 0.19
CA GLY A 64 -4.75 17.68 1.36
C GLY A 64 -4.49 16.21 1.73
N ILE A 65 -5.31 15.66 2.61
CA ILE A 65 -5.16 14.30 3.16
C ILE A 65 -6.37 13.45 2.75
N ALA A 66 -6.15 12.44 1.92
CA ALA A 66 -7.20 11.52 1.47
C ALA A 66 -7.82 10.72 2.64
N PRO A 67 -9.13 10.43 2.63
CA PRO A 67 -9.83 9.71 3.70
C PRO A 67 -9.61 8.18 3.58
N ILE A 68 -8.36 7.73 3.63
CA ILE A 68 -7.97 6.33 3.34
C ILE A 68 -8.62 5.34 4.28
N ARG A 69 -8.77 5.66 5.58
CA ARG A 69 -9.49 4.80 6.52
C ARG A 69 -10.89 4.48 6.00
N ARG A 70 -11.62 5.51 5.56
CA ARG A 70 -12.96 5.35 5.00
C ARG A 70 -12.96 4.43 3.77
N TYR A 71 -11.99 4.59 2.88
CA TYR A 71 -11.87 3.75 1.69
C TYR A 71 -11.62 2.29 2.03
N LEU A 72 -10.73 2.03 2.99
CA LEU A 72 -10.45 0.68 3.47
C LEU A 72 -11.66 0.05 4.16
N ASP A 73 -12.35 0.80 5.04
CA ASP A 73 -13.53 0.32 5.76
C ASP A 73 -14.73 0.03 4.82
N MET A 74 -14.84 0.77 3.75
CA MET A 74 -15.83 0.53 2.69
C MET A 74 -15.43 -0.60 1.74
N GLY A 75 -14.21 -1.15 1.84
CA GLY A 75 -13.72 -2.23 0.99
C GLY A 75 -13.35 -1.80 -0.43
N LEU A 76 -12.96 -0.53 -0.65
CA LEU A 76 -12.44 -0.08 -1.94
C LEU A 76 -11.05 -0.70 -2.20
N HIS A 77 -10.71 -0.83 -3.47
CA HIS A 77 -9.38 -1.25 -3.89
C HIS A 77 -8.39 -0.07 -3.75
N VAL A 78 -7.47 -0.17 -2.82
CA VAL A 78 -6.49 0.90 -2.57
C VAL A 78 -5.07 0.35 -2.67
N GLY A 79 -4.26 0.96 -3.54
CA GLY A 79 -2.81 0.77 -3.61
C GLY A 79 -2.07 2.05 -3.23
N LEU A 80 -0.78 1.93 -2.92
CA LEU A 80 0.11 3.08 -2.74
C LEU A 80 0.81 3.46 -4.04
N GLY A 81 1.04 4.75 -4.24
CA GLY A 81 1.86 5.30 -5.29
C GLY A 81 2.86 6.34 -4.76
N THR A 82 4.02 6.41 -5.39
CA THR A 82 5.04 7.44 -5.08
C THR A 82 4.74 8.75 -5.80
N ASP A 83 4.11 8.66 -6.98
CA ASP A 83 3.77 9.82 -7.81
C ASP A 83 4.96 10.79 -8.02
N VAL A 84 6.14 10.24 -8.30
CA VAL A 84 7.29 11.06 -8.67
C VAL A 84 7.03 11.66 -10.08
N ALA A 85 7.06 12.96 -10.30
CA ALA A 85 7.68 14.08 -9.59
C ALA A 85 6.67 15.03 -8.88
N GLY A 86 5.46 14.58 -8.56
CA GLY A 86 4.59 15.27 -7.59
C GLY A 86 5.08 14.99 -6.16
N GLY A 87 5.48 13.74 -5.88
CA GLY A 87 6.33 13.38 -4.73
C GLY A 87 7.81 13.38 -5.11
N PHE A 88 8.69 13.45 -4.15
CA PHE A 88 10.14 13.54 -4.37
C PHE A 88 10.88 12.20 -4.24
N SER A 89 10.23 11.14 -3.78
CA SER A 89 10.85 9.84 -3.50
C SER A 89 10.33 8.72 -4.40
N LEU A 90 11.21 7.82 -4.83
CA LEU A 90 10.85 6.56 -5.52
C LEU A 90 10.60 5.41 -4.52
N SER A 91 10.82 5.63 -3.22
CA SER A 91 10.76 4.57 -2.22
C SER A 91 9.33 4.27 -1.79
N MET A 92 8.86 3.05 -2.04
CA MET A 92 7.58 2.57 -1.50
C MET A 92 7.60 2.46 0.03
N PHE A 93 8.74 2.26 0.69
CA PHE A 93 8.84 2.33 2.14
C PHE A 93 8.55 3.74 2.65
N ARG A 94 9.01 4.76 1.92
CA ARG A 94 8.66 6.14 2.21
C ARG A 94 7.15 6.35 2.07
N ALA A 95 6.56 5.90 0.97
CA ALA A 95 5.11 6.01 0.78
C ALA A 95 4.30 5.31 1.89
N ILE A 96 4.77 4.14 2.39
CA ILE A 96 4.17 3.45 3.55
C ILE A 96 4.25 4.34 4.81
N ALA A 97 5.44 4.89 5.12
CA ALA A 97 5.62 5.74 6.29
C ALA A 97 4.74 7.00 6.20
N ASP A 98 4.70 7.64 5.06
CA ASP A 98 3.90 8.85 4.83
C ASP A 98 2.40 8.56 4.91
N ALA A 99 1.91 7.43 4.36
CA ALA A 99 0.51 7.03 4.50
C ALA A 99 0.10 6.90 5.98
N ILE A 100 0.95 6.28 6.80
CA ILE A 100 0.72 6.16 8.24
C ILE A 100 0.72 7.53 8.92
N GLN A 101 1.70 8.38 8.62
CA GLN A 101 1.87 9.69 9.25
C GLN A 101 0.72 10.65 8.91
N VAL A 102 0.38 10.77 7.63
CA VAL A 102 -0.72 11.66 7.21
C VAL A 102 -2.08 11.16 7.71
N SER A 103 -2.29 9.85 7.83
CA SER A 103 -3.52 9.30 8.41
C SER A 103 -3.65 9.65 9.90
N LYS A 104 -2.54 9.67 10.66
CA LYS A 104 -2.51 10.15 12.05
C LYS A 104 -2.83 11.64 12.15
N LEU A 105 -2.33 12.46 11.21
CA LEU A 105 -2.67 13.88 11.14
C LEU A 105 -4.16 14.08 10.83
N ARG A 106 -4.70 13.32 9.86
CA ARG A 106 -6.12 13.35 9.55
C ARG A 106 -6.97 13.01 10.77
N TRP A 107 -6.66 11.89 11.44
CA TRP A 107 -7.34 11.50 12.68
C TRP A 107 -7.29 12.60 13.73
N ARG A 108 -6.12 13.18 13.97
CA ARG A 108 -5.94 14.16 15.04
C ARG A 108 -6.61 15.51 14.74
N LEU A 109 -6.58 15.96 13.48
CA LEU A 109 -6.93 17.32 13.12
C LEU A 109 -8.29 17.45 12.41
N MET A 110 -8.78 16.38 11.79
CA MET A 110 -9.97 16.44 10.93
C MET A 110 -11.10 15.55 11.44
N ASP A 111 -10.84 14.25 11.72
CA ASP A 111 -11.89 13.29 12.06
C ASP A 111 -11.34 12.17 12.96
N GLN A 112 -11.60 12.28 14.26
CA GLN A 112 -11.16 11.30 15.26
C GLN A 112 -11.99 10.00 15.27
N THR A 113 -13.04 9.91 14.48
CA THR A 113 -13.81 8.66 14.31
C THR A 113 -13.13 7.67 13.35
N GLN A 114 -12.25 8.17 12.49
CA GLN A 114 -11.51 7.39 11.50
C GLN A 114 -10.12 7.02 12.03
N ALA A 115 -9.95 5.82 12.59
CA ALA A 115 -8.66 5.37 13.14
C ALA A 115 -7.51 5.52 12.11
N PRO A 116 -6.29 5.84 12.57
CA PRO A 116 -5.12 5.89 11.69
C PRO A 116 -4.85 4.55 10.99
N VAL A 117 -4.26 4.62 9.81
CA VAL A 117 -3.79 3.45 9.07
C VAL A 117 -2.65 2.78 9.84
N THR A 118 -2.70 1.46 9.97
CA THR A 118 -1.66 0.66 10.61
C THR A 118 -0.52 0.33 9.65
N LEU A 119 0.59 -0.19 10.19
CA LEU A 119 1.71 -0.68 9.36
C LEU A 119 1.25 -1.79 8.41
N GLU A 120 0.46 -2.73 8.90
CA GLU A 120 -0.03 -3.89 8.14
C GLU A 120 -0.93 -3.45 6.98
N GLU A 121 -1.82 -2.50 7.21
CA GLU A 121 -2.68 -1.93 6.17
C GLU A 121 -1.89 -1.14 5.12
N ALA A 122 -0.95 -0.31 5.55
CA ALA A 122 -0.09 0.43 4.63
C ALA A 122 0.80 -0.51 3.79
N PHE A 123 1.34 -1.56 4.42
CA PHE A 123 2.10 -2.59 3.72
C PHE A 123 1.23 -3.40 2.76
N TYR A 124 -0.01 -3.74 3.15
CA TYR A 124 -0.97 -4.37 2.26
C TYR A 124 -1.24 -3.50 1.01
N MET A 125 -1.49 -2.21 1.18
CA MET A 125 -1.69 -1.28 0.04
C MET A 125 -0.47 -1.23 -0.89
N ALA A 126 0.74 -1.34 -0.34
CA ALA A 126 2.00 -1.34 -1.10
C ALA A 126 2.30 -2.68 -1.80
N THR A 127 1.58 -3.74 -1.49
CA THR A 127 1.79 -5.10 -2.00
C THR A 127 0.53 -5.65 -2.67
N ILE A 128 -0.27 -6.42 -1.96
CA ILE A 128 -1.47 -7.08 -2.52
C ILE A 128 -2.50 -6.06 -2.99
N GLY A 129 -2.72 -4.98 -2.23
CA GLY A 129 -3.72 -3.97 -2.56
C GLY A 129 -3.51 -3.36 -3.95
N GLY A 130 -2.30 -2.85 -4.22
CA GLY A 130 -1.93 -2.35 -5.55
C GLY A 130 -1.71 -3.47 -6.58
N GLY A 131 -1.07 -4.57 -6.14
CA GLY A 131 -0.75 -5.71 -6.99
C GLY A 131 -1.98 -6.40 -7.60
N SER A 132 -3.10 -6.43 -6.87
CA SER A 132 -4.34 -7.08 -7.33
C SER A 132 -4.92 -6.46 -8.62
N PHE A 133 -4.56 -5.24 -8.97
CA PHE A 133 -4.89 -4.65 -10.26
C PHE A 133 -4.26 -5.42 -11.44
N PHE A 134 -3.08 -5.96 -11.24
CA PHE A 134 -2.31 -6.71 -12.24
C PHE A 134 -2.55 -8.24 -12.15
N GLY A 135 -3.42 -8.68 -11.25
CA GLY A 135 -3.72 -10.09 -11.04
C GLY A 135 -3.13 -10.64 -9.74
N LYS A 136 -2.56 -11.82 -9.77
CA LYS A 136 -1.97 -12.47 -8.58
C LYS A 136 -0.53 -11.98 -8.35
N VAL A 137 -0.40 -10.75 -7.87
CA VAL A 137 0.87 -10.07 -7.59
C VAL A 137 0.87 -9.54 -6.16
N GLY A 138 2.03 -9.48 -5.53
CA GLY A 138 2.24 -8.87 -4.20
C GLY A 138 2.07 -9.83 -3.02
N SER A 139 1.99 -11.16 -3.25
CA SER A 139 1.97 -12.18 -2.21
C SER A 139 2.91 -13.33 -2.53
N PHE A 140 3.30 -14.10 -1.49
CA PHE A 140 4.04 -15.35 -1.62
C PHE A 140 3.13 -16.59 -1.57
N GLU A 141 1.82 -16.42 -1.66
CA GLU A 141 0.88 -17.52 -1.71
C GLU A 141 1.00 -18.32 -3.02
N LYS A 142 0.61 -19.60 -2.96
CA LYS A 142 0.65 -20.47 -4.14
C LYS A 142 -0.19 -19.89 -5.28
N GLY A 143 0.42 -19.75 -6.45
CA GLY A 143 -0.22 -19.23 -7.66
C GLY A 143 -0.06 -17.75 -7.88
N TYR A 144 0.65 -17.04 -6.96
CA TYR A 144 1.08 -15.67 -7.19
C TYR A 144 2.39 -15.62 -7.97
N GLU A 145 2.60 -14.53 -8.72
CA GLU A 145 3.90 -14.23 -9.32
C GLU A 145 4.95 -14.04 -8.22
N PHE A 146 6.15 -14.58 -8.45
CA PHE A 146 7.24 -14.44 -7.49
C PHE A 146 7.93 -13.09 -7.68
N ASP A 147 7.34 -12.05 -7.12
CA ASP A 147 7.92 -10.71 -7.00
C ASP A 147 8.42 -10.52 -5.57
N ALA A 148 9.73 -10.36 -5.40
CA ALA A 148 10.34 -10.37 -4.09
C ALA A 148 11.52 -9.40 -3.98
N MET A 149 11.70 -8.84 -2.78
CA MET A 149 12.90 -8.10 -2.40
C MET A 149 13.62 -8.81 -1.26
N ILE A 150 14.95 -8.83 -1.32
CA ILE A 150 15.80 -9.25 -0.21
C ILE A 150 16.40 -7.99 0.39
N LEU A 151 16.16 -7.80 1.68
CA LEU A 151 16.64 -6.64 2.42
C LEU A 151 17.64 -7.08 3.47
N ASP A 152 18.74 -6.32 3.58
CA ASP A 152 19.75 -6.45 4.63
C ASP A 152 19.55 -5.32 5.65
N ASP A 153 19.21 -5.67 6.89
CA ASP A 153 19.03 -4.73 8.00
C ASP A 153 20.22 -4.71 8.98
N SER A 154 21.35 -5.30 8.61
CA SER A 154 22.55 -5.41 9.48
C SER A 154 23.11 -4.05 9.93
N ASN A 155 22.89 -3.00 9.16
CA ASN A 155 23.27 -1.63 9.48
C ASN A 155 22.23 -0.91 10.37
N ILE A 156 21.00 -1.44 10.50
CA ILE A 156 19.92 -0.88 11.33
C ILE A 156 19.94 -1.59 12.69
N ARG A 157 21.02 -1.37 13.45
CA ARG A 157 21.27 -2.09 14.71
C ARG A 157 20.24 -1.76 15.79
N HIS A 158 19.90 -2.75 16.59
CA HIS A 158 19.10 -2.62 17.78
C HIS A 158 19.78 -3.36 18.94
N PRO A 159 19.81 -2.81 20.18
CA PRO A 159 20.51 -3.41 21.31
C PRO A 159 19.84 -4.67 21.87
N GLN A 160 18.58 -4.91 21.51
CA GLN A 160 17.77 -6.04 21.96
C GLN A 160 17.31 -6.88 20.77
N GLU A 161 16.97 -8.15 21.01
CA GLU A 161 16.23 -8.94 20.03
C GLU A 161 14.84 -8.35 19.82
N ILE A 162 14.42 -8.24 18.58
CA ILE A 162 13.13 -7.67 18.18
C ILE A 162 12.41 -8.64 17.24
N SER A 163 11.09 -8.55 17.21
CA SER A 163 10.25 -9.39 16.37
C SER A 163 10.49 -9.09 14.87
N THR A 164 10.10 -10.03 14.00
CA THR A 164 10.13 -9.81 12.54
C THR A 164 9.27 -8.60 12.15
N ARG A 165 8.12 -8.40 12.82
CA ARG A 165 7.27 -7.23 12.60
C ARG A 165 8.00 -5.93 12.91
N ASP A 166 8.68 -5.87 14.06
CA ASP A 166 9.42 -4.67 14.46
C ASP A 166 10.62 -4.42 13.56
N ARG A 167 11.27 -5.49 13.05
CA ARG A 167 12.31 -5.36 12.02
C ARG A 167 11.75 -4.76 10.73
N LEU A 168 10.57 -5.19 10.28
CA LEU A 168 9.91 -4.61 9.12
C LEU A 168 9.58 -3.14 9.34
N GLU A 169 9.00 -2.81 10.50
CA GLU A 169 8.67 -1.42 10.83
C GLU A 169 9.93 -0.53 10.82
N ARG A 170 11.03 -1.01 11.36
CA ARG A 170 12.32 -0.31 11.32
C ARG A 170 12.84 -0.15 9.89
N LEU A 171 12.74 -1.18 9.05
CA LEU A 171 13.09 -1.07 7.63
C LEU A 171 12.25 -0.01 6.92
N VAL A 172 10.95 0.04 7.15
CA VAL A 172 10.06 1.05 6.56
C VAL A 172 10.51 2.48 6.90
N TYR A 173 10.94 2.72 8.15
CA TYR A 173 11.29 4.08 8.60
C TYR A 173 12.78 4.44 8.43
N LEU A 174 13.68 3.47 8.39
CA LEU A 174 15.12 3.70 8.53
C LEU A 174 15.94 3.21 7.34
N SER A 175 15.39 2.37 6.45
CA SER A 175 16.14 1.84 5.32
C SER A 175 16.23 2.82 4.15
N ASP A 176 17.23 2.58 3.34
CA ASP A 176 17.41 3.23 2.04
C ASP A 176 17.77 2.17 0.97
N ASP A 177 18.18 2.61 -0.22
CA ASP A 177 18.52 1.75 -1.35
C ASP A 177 19.69 0.78 -1.06
N ARG A 178 20.58 1.11 -0.13
CA ARG A 178 21.70 0.25 0.31
C ARG A 178 21.25 -1.02 1.03
N ASN A 179 20.04 -0.99 1.59
CA ASN A 179 19.45 -2.16 2.24
C ASN A 179 18.86 -3.18 1.25
N LEU A 180 18.67 -2.81 -0.02
CA LEU A 180 18.16 -3.71 -1.06
C LEU A 180 19.31 -4.50 -1.67
N VAL A 181 19.43 -5.78 -1.30
CA VAL A 181 20.51 -6.67 -1.75
C VAL A 181 20.07 -7.69 -2.82
N GLY A 182 18.80 -7.76 -3.12
CA GLY A 182 18.27 -8.59 -4.19
C GLY A 182 16.83 -8.27 -4.53
N LYS A 183 16.49 -8.36 -5.81
CA LYS A 183 15.14 -8.15 -6.31
C LYS A 183 14.79 -9.18 -7.37
N TYR A 184 13.58 -9.70 -7.29
CA TYR A 184 13.03 -10.67 -8.25
C TYR A 184 11.71 -10.11 -8.81
N VAL A 185 11.52 -10.31 -10.12
CA VAL A 185 10.29 -9.99 -10.84
C VAL A 185 9.89 -11.23 -11.64
N GLN A 186 8.71 -11.76 -11.41
CA GLN A 186 8.22 -13.02 -12.02
C GLN A 186 9.23 -14.16 -11.89
N GLY A 187 9.85 -14.30 -10.71
CA GLY A 187 10.88 -15.30 -10.43
C GLY A 187 12.26 -15.02 -11.02
N ARG A 188 12.41 -14.01 -11.87
CA ARG A 188 13.68 -13.63 -12.47
C ARG A 188 14.42 -12.63 -11.58
N LYS A 189 15.66 -12.95 -11.22
CA LYS A 189 16.51 -12.00 -10.49
C LYS A 189 16.86 -10.81 -11.38
N VAL A 190 16.65 -9.58 -10.86
CA VAL A 190 16.91 -8.31 -11.57
C VAL A 190 17.99 -7.46 -10.88
N ILE A 191 18.26 -7.72 -9.59
CA ILE A 191 19.36 -7.15 -8.80
C ILE A 191 20.02 -8.27 -8.00
#